data_3b52da3d8d0b1976a86bcd5220ea093d
#
_entry.id   3b52da3d8d0b1976a86bcd5220ea093d
#
_cell.length_a   1.000
_cell.length_b   1.000
_cell.length_c   1.000
_cell.angle_alpha   90.00
_cell.angle_beta   90.00
_cell.angle_gamma   90.00
#
_symmetry.space_group_name_H-M   'P 1'
#
loop_
_entity.id
_entity.type
_entity.pdbx_description
1 polymer ?
#
loop_
_entity_poly.entity_id
_entity_poly.type
_entity_poly.pdbx_seq_one_letter_code
_entity_poly.pdbx_strand_id
1 'polypeptide(L)'
;MCIRDRPKLDGVRCLIQLNDKGQVHAYSRTGKPWLNIAHILEDLEYFFEIHPDAILDGELYNHDLRDDFEKIISLVRKQKPTESDKLEAAELVQFHCYDYAHGNDPYNYRKDQLCTSDMYSDCIKYVETNLVLRMDDARVYHARNLANGYEGSILRLDKPYQCKRSYSLQKFKDFHDTEATIVGYEEGKGKREGTLGKFLMQDDDGNKFGCPPGKGYNYKALTKILDNIGDYIGQRATFTYFERTQYGSYRHPMFKTIRNYE
;
A
#
# COMPACT_ATOMS: atom_id res chain seq x y z
N MET A 1 -19.70 -4.72 17.31
CA MET A 1 -18.65 -5.18 16.37
C MET A 1 -17.38 -4.45 16.73
N CYS A 2 -16.30 -5.17 17.01
CA CYS A 2 -15.05 -4.51 17.39
C CYS A 2 -14.28 -4.15 16.11
N ILE A 3 -14.00 -2.86 15.93
CA ILE A 3 -13.20 -2.32 14.83
C ILE A 3 -11.94 -1.72 15.41
N ARG A 4 -10.81 -1.93 14.75
CA ARG A 4 -9.54 -1.31 15.09
C ARG A 4 -9.08 -0.41 13.94
N ASP A 5 -8.54 0.76 14.28
CA ASP A 5 -7.86 1.67 13.36
C ASP A 5 -6.35 1.64 13.60
N ARG A 6 -5.57 1.67 12.54
CA ARG A 6 -4.13 1.90 12.58
C ARG A 6 -3.70 2.82 11.43
N PRO A 7 -2.58 3.51 11.56
CA PRO A 7 -2.03 4.26 10.45
C PRO A 7 -1.77 3.34 9.24
N LYS A 8 -2.05 3.85 8.05
CA LYS A 8 -1.68 3.22 6.81
C LYS A 8 -0.29 3.68 6.41
N LEU A 9 0.68 2.78 6.58
CA LEU A 9 2.06 3.01 6.19
C LEU A 9 2.18 2.94 4.66
N ASP A 10 2.94 3.85 4.08
CA ASP A 10 3.30 3.83 2.66
C ASP A 10 4.67 3.16 2.50
N GLY A 11 4.69 1.86 2.65
CA GLY A 11 5.90 1.03 2.63
C GLY A 11 5.75 -0.20 1.73
N VAL A 12 6.56 -1.20 2.00
CA VAL A 12 6.59 -2.45 1.27
C VAL A 12 6.21 -3.59 2.20
N ARG A 13 5.07 -4.26 1.94
CA ARG A 13 4.60 -5.37 2.78
C ARG A 13 5.64 -6.47 2.88
N CYS A 14 5.85 -6.92 4.11
CA CYS A 14 6.78 -7.96 4.47
C CYS A 14 6.11 -8.98 5.40
N LEU A 15 6.28 -10.26 5.07
CA LEU A 15 5.93 -11.40 5.92
C LEU A 15 7.24 -12.03 6.37
N ILE A 16 7.41 -12.23 7.69
CA ILE A 16 8.61 -12.86 8.25
C ILE A 16 8.20 -14.15 8.98
N GLN A 17 8.88 -15.23 8.69
CA GLN A 17 8.64 -16.57 9.25
C GLN A 17 9.88 -17.44 9.11
N LEU A 18 9.91 -18.60 9.77
CA LEU A 18 10.90 -19.61 9.47
C LEU A 18 10.66 -20.25 8.10
N ASN A 19 11.75 -20.56 7.40
CA ASN A 19 11.71 -21.41 6.21
C ASN A 19 11.78 -22.89 6.60
N ASP A 20 11.70 -23.80 5.62
CA ASP A 20 11.75 -25.25 5.81
C ASP A 20 13.07 -25.73 6.46
N LYS A 21 14.10 -24.88 6.53
CA LYS A 21 15.39 -25.16 7.17
C LYS A 21 15.49 -24.58 8.59
N GLY A 22 14.41 -23.97 9.09
CA GLY A 22 14.39 -23.33 10.41
C GLY A 22 15.15 -22.00 10.48
N GLN A 23 15.35 -21.33 9.35
CA GLN A 23 16.00 -20.01 9.30
C GLN A 23 14.95 -18.91 9.15
N VAL A 24 15.17 -17.75 9.79
CA VAL A 24 14.30 -16.59 9.67
C VAL A 24 14.39 -16.02 8.25
N HIS A 25 13.27 -15.91 7.59
CA HIS A 25 13.17 -15.41 6.22
C HIS A 25 12.02 -14.42 6.03
N ALA A 26 12.23 -13.45 5.15
CA ALA A 26 11.27 -12.42 4.81
C ALA A 26 10.78 -12.55 3.37
N TYR A 27 9.48 -12.37 3.19
CA TYR A 27 8.82 -12.54 1.90
C TYR A 27 7.89 -11.37 1.58
N SER A 28 7.79 -11.05 0.30
CA SER A 28 6.77 -10.16 -0.22
C SER A 28 5.39 -10.85 -0.22
N ARG A 29 4.32 -10.08 -0.45
CA ARG A 29 2.96 -10.61 -0.62
C ARG A 29 2.83 -11.71 -1.68
N THR A 30 3.75 -11.77 -2.64
CA THR A 30 3.76 -12.76 -3.73
C THR A 30 4.78 -13.88 -3.51
N GLY A 31 5.34 -14.01 -2.32
CA GLY A 31 6.30 -15.05 -1.96
C GLY A 31 7.72 -14.80 -2.47
N LYS A 32 8.04 -13.62 -3.01
CA LYS A 32 9.41 -13.28 -3.39
C LYS A 32 10.21 -12.87 -2.15
N PRO A 33 11.44 -13.37 -1.96
CA PRO A 33 12.25 -13.04 -0.81
C PRO A 33 12.72 -11.58 -0.83
N TRP A 34 12.84 -11.00 0.37
CA TRP A 34 13.55 -9.75 0.60
C TRP A 34 14.96 -10.08 1.07
N LEU A 35 15.99 -9.63 0.33
CA LEU A 35 17.38 -10.03 0.55
C LEU A 35 18.24 -8.95 1.22
N ASN A 36 17.76 -7.71 1.27
CA ASN A 36 18.55 -6.58 1.79
C ASN A 36 17.97 -6.04 3.10
N ILE A 37 17.66 -6.94 4.05
CA ILE A 37 17.12 -6.61 5.38
C ILE A 37 17.68 -7.57 6.45
N ALA A 38 18.94 -7.99 6.33
CA ALA A 38 19.56 -8.96 7.23
C ALA A 38 19.50 -8.52 8.70
N HIS A 39 19.74 -7.24 8.98
CA HIS A 39 19.64 -6.65 10.32
C HIS A 39 18.31 -6.90 11.02
N ILE A 40 17.19 -6.86 10.28
CA ILE A 40 15.85 -7.16 10.82
C ILE A 40 15.70 -8.65 11.12
N LEU A 41 16.24 -9.52 10.26
CA LEU A 41 16.13 -10.96 10.45
C LEU A 41 16.98 -11.42 11.62
N GLU A 42 18.18 -10.88 11.80
CA GLU A 42 19.08 -11.12 12.93
C GLU A 42 18.43 -10.73 14.27
N ASP A 43 17.79 -9.55 14.33
CA ASP A 43 17.08 -9.10 15.54
C ASP A 43 15.87 -9.99 15.89
N LEU A 44 15.32 -10.73 14.94
CA LEU A 44 14.17 -11.62 15.14
C LEU A 44 14.58 -13.09 15.45
N GLU A 45 15.84 -13.47 15.38
CA GLU A 45 16.28 -14.86 15.59
C GLU A 45 15.78 -15.40 16.95
N TYR A 46 16.02 -14.66 18.02
CA TYR A 46 15.59 -15.07 19.36
C TYR A 46 14.06 -15.19 19.49
N PHE A 47 13.29 -14.29 18.86
CA PHE A 47 11.84 -14.39 18.84
C PHE A 47 11.37 -15.69 18.17
N PHE A 48 11.96 -16.07 17.05
CA PHE A 48 11.61 -17.28 16.31
C PHE A 48 12.13 -18.57 16.94
N GLU A 49 13.16 -18.52 17.78
CA GLU A 49 13.56 -19.65 18.64
C GLU A 49 12.44 -20.03 19.63
N ILE A 50 11.76 -19.02 20.19
CA ILE A 50 10.66 -19.21 21.14
C ILE A 50 9.33 -19.46 20.42
N HIS A 51 9.12 -18.87 19.26
CA HIS A 51 7.87 -18.90 18.50
C HIS A 51 8.08 -19.42 17.06
N PRO A 52 8.48 -20.70 16.87
CA PRO A 52 8.87 -21.20 15.54
C PRO A 52 7.71 -21.25 14.53
N ASP A 53 6.47 -21.30 14.97
CA ASP A 53 5.29 -21.31 14.11
C ASP A 53 4.74 -19.90 13.80
N ALA A 54 5.43 -18.86 14.27
CA ALA A 54 5.00 -17.48 14.08
C ALA A 54 5.09 -17.06 12.60
N ILE A 55 4.12 -16.25 12.17
CA ILE A 55 4.20 -15.49 10.93
C ILE A 55 3.90 -14.03 11.26
N LEU A 56 4.91 -13.19 11.19
CA LEU A 56 4.79 -11.77 11.41
C LEU A 56 4.41 -11.06 10.09
N ASP A 57 3.37 -10.23 10.13
CA ASP A 57 2.91 -9.42 8.98
C ASP A 57 3.11 -7.94 9.30
N GLY A 58 3.87 -7.28 8.44
CA GLY A 58 4.24 -5.89 8.65
C GLY A 58 4.56 -5.17 7.35
N GLU A 59 5.12 -3.97 7.51
CA GLU A 59 5.57 -3.12 6.42
C GLU A 59 7.05 -2.77 6.62
N LEU A 60 7.86 -2.91 5.58
CA LEU A 60 9.20 -2.30 5.52
C LEU A 60 8.99 -0.81 5.26
N TYR A 61 9.35 0.01 6.23
CA TYR A 61 8.99 1.41 6.29
C TYR A 61 9.97 2.20 7.17
N ASN A 62 10.04 3.48 6.98
CA ASN A 62 10.62 4.43 7.93
C ASN A 62 9.84 5.74 7.86
N HIS A 63 9.34 6.22 8.97
CA HIS A 63 8.49 7.41 9.00
C HIS A 63 9.24 8.69 8.64
N ASP A 64 10.53 8.76 8.89
CA ASP A 64 11.38 9.89 8.51
C ASP A 64 11.58 9.98 6.99
N LEU A 65 11.33 8.87 6.27
CA LEU A 65 11.36 8.78 4.82
C LEU A 65 9.95 8.72 4.19
N ARG A 66 8.90 9.15 4.90
CA ARG A 66 7.51 9.08 4.41
C ARG A 66 7.28 9.80 3.08
N ASP A 67 8.05 10.86 2.83
CA ASP A 67 7.98 11.65 1.59
C ASP A 67 8.89 11.10 0.49
N ASP A 68 9.71 10.07 0.78
CA ASP A 68 10.62 9.41 -0.15
C ASP A 68 10.45 7.88 -0.14
N PHE A 69 9.23 7.42 -0.44
CA PHE A 69 8.90 6.01 -0.54
C PHE A 69 9.79 5.23 -1.54
N GLU A 70 10.26 5.89 -2.60
CA GLU A 70 11.11 5.27 -3.61
C GLU A 70 12.47 4.85 -3.03
N LYS A 71 12.97 5.56 -2.02
CA LYS A 71 14.20 5.21 -1.32
C LYS A 71 14.08 3.85 -0.64
N ILE A 72 13.00 3.63 0.13
CA ILE A 72 12.73 2.33 0.78
C ILE A 72 12.61 1.23 -0.26
N ILE A 73 11.82 1.44 -1.33
CA ILE A 73 11.68 0.46 -2.42
C ILE A 73 13.03 0.13 -3.04
N SER A 74 13.86 1.13 -3.32
CA SER A 74 15.17 0.94 -3.98
C SER A 74 16.09 0.07 -3.15
N LEU A 75 16.05 0.21 -1.82
CA LEU A 75 16.86 -0.59 -0.89
C LEU A 75 16.34 -2.03 -0.79
N VAL A 76 15.05 -2.20 -0.48
CA VAL A 76 14.51 -3.55 -0.18
C VAL A 76 14.39 -4.46 -1.42
N ARG A 77 14.29 -3.90 -2.62
CA ARG A 77 14.18 -4.69 -3.86
C ARG A 77 15.51 -5.17 -4.44
N LYS A 78 16.64 -4.79 -3.86
CA LYS A 78 17.94 -5.24 -4.35
C LYS A 78 18.08 -6.76 -4.22
N GLN A 79 18.31 -7.42 -5.36
CA GLN A 79 18.46 -8.88 -5.44
C GLN A 79 19.91 -9.34 -5.22
N LYS A 80 20.87 -8.42 -5.39
CA LYS A 80 22.30 -8.64 -5.16
C LYS A 80 22.83 -7.42 -4.41
N PRO A 81 22.50 -7.27 -3.11
CA PRO A 81 22.95 -6.13 -2.33
C PRO A 81 24.47 -6.19 -2.12
N THR A 82 25.14 -5.05 -2.28
CA THR A 82 26.55 -4.85 -1.87
C THR A 82 26.61 -4.62 -0.35
N GLU A 83 27.80 -4.64 0.23
CA GLU A 83 27.97 -4.31 1.66
C GLU A 83 27.50 -2.87 1.97
N SER A 84 27.75 -1.93 1.08
CA SER A 84 27.22 -0.55 1.22
C SER A 84 25.68 -0.52 1.21
N ASP A 85 25.02 -1.34 0.38
CA ASP A 85 23.56 -1.43 0.33
C ASP A 85 22.99 -2.01 1.63
N LYS A 86 23.68 -2.99 2.23
CA LYS A 86 23.28 -3.59 3.50
C LYS A 86 23.40 -2.60 4.66
N LEU A 87 24.52 -1.85 4.72
CA LEU A 87 24.72 -0.81 5.72
C LEU A 87 23.65 0.28 5.62
N GLU A 88 23.38 0.75 4.41
CA GLU A 88 22.34 1.75 4.18
C GLU A 88 20.94 1.22 4.53
N ALA A 89 20.65 -0.04 4.22
CA ALA A 89 19.38 -0.66 4.62
C ALA A 89 19.28 -0.82 6.14
N ALA A 90 20.34 -1.14 6.84
CA ALA A 90 20.38 -1.25 8.30
C ALA A 90 20.11 0.10 8.98
N GLU A 91 20.52 1.20 8.38
CA GLU A 91 20.28 2.55 8.89
C GLU A 91 18.84 3.02 8.61
N LEU A 92 18.30 2.72 7.43
CA LEU A 92 17.11 3.37 6.91
C LEU A 92 15.85 2.50 6.90
N VAL A 93 15.96 1.18 6.87
CA VAL A 93 14.80 0.28 6.73
C VAL A 93 14.41 -0.30 8.08
N GLN A 94 13.16 -0.08 8.47
CA GLN A 94 12.56 -0.65 9.67
C GLN A 94 11.42 -1.62 9.30
N PHE A 95 11.17 -2.61 10.14
CA PHE A 95 10.01 -3.49 10.05
C PHE A 95 8.93 -3.04 11.04
N HIS A 96 7.84 -2.53 10.52
CA HIS A 96 6.69 -2.10 11.29
C HIS A 96 5.65 -3.22 11.33
N CYS A 97 5.65 -4.00 12.42
CA CYS A 97 4.78 -5.14 12.60
C CYS A 97 3.37 -4.73 13.04
N TYR A 98 2.35 -5.24 12.38
CA TYR A 98 0.96 -4.90 12.66
C TYR A 98 0.02 -6.10 12.79
N ASP A 99 0.48 -7.30 12.51
CA ASP A 99 -0.30 -8.53 12.70
C ASP A 99 0.61 -9.75 12.96
N TYR A 100 0.05 -10.67 13.72
CA TYR A 100 0.61 -11.99 13.98
C TYR A 100 -0.34 -13.00 13.32
N ALA A 101 0.03 -13.51 12.15
CA ALA A 101 -0.80 -14.45 11.42
C ALA A 101 -0.72 -15.82 12.06
N HIS A 102 -1.68 -16.16 12.93
CA HIS A 102 -1.74 -17.45 13.61
C HIS A 102 -3.16 -18.00 13.58
N GLY A 103 -3.31 -19.20 13.04
CA GLY A 103 -4.52 -20.02 13.10
C GLY A 103 -5.83 -19.27 12.82
N ASN A 104 -6.86 -19.60 13.61
CA ASN A 104 -8.19 -18.99 13.54
C ASN A 104 -8.42 -17.90 14.60
N ASP A 105 -7.37 -17.41 15.24
CA ASP A 105 -7.49 -16.41 16.29
C ASP A 105 -8.04 -15.07 15.78
N PRO A 106 -8.94 -14.42 16.54
CA PRO A 106 -9.44 -13.11 16.19
C PRO A 106 -8.33 -12.05 16.27
N TYR A 107 -8.52 -10.93 15.57
CA TYR A 107 -7.49 -9.90 15.47
C TYR A 107 -7.05 -9.32 16.82
N ASN A 108 -8.00 -9.11 17.75
CA ASN A 108 -7.66 -8.57 19.07
C ASN A 108 -6.68 -9.48 19.82
N TYR A 109 -6.91 -10.79 19.79
CA TYR A 109 -6.00 -11.74 20.41
C TYR A 109 -4.59 -11.67 19.78
N ARG A 110 -4.51 -11.70 18.46
CA ARG A 110 -3.23 -11.61 17.74
C ARG A 110 -2.51 -10.28 18.00
N LYS A 111 -3.25 -9.18 18.07
CA LYS A 111 -2.72 -7.87 18.44
C LYS A 111 -2.14 -7.87 19.87
N ASP A 112 -2.85 -8.48 20.81
CA ASP A 112 -2.39 -8.55 22.20
C ASP A 112 -1.10 -9.38 22.31
N GLN A 113 -0.96 -10.45 21.54
CA GLN A 113 0.30 -11.21 21.44
C GLN A 113 1.44 -10.32 20.92
N LEU A 114 1.20 -9.50 19.91
CA LEU A 114 2.20 -8.54 19.41
C LEU A 114 2.58 -7.51 20.44
N CYS A 115 1.61 -6.89 21.13
CA CYS A 115 1.88 -5.85 22.12
C CYS A 115 2.77 -6.32 23.29
N THR A 116 2.71 -7.61 23.62
CA THR A 116 3.40 -8.22 24.76
C THR A 116 4.68 -8.96 24.37
N SER A 117 5.02 -9.03 23.07
CA SER A 117 6.23 -9.70 22.62
C SER A 117 7.48 -8.85 22.86
N ASP A 118 8.60 -9.49 23.16
CA ASP A 118 9.89 -8.85 23.43
C ASP A 118 10.77 -8.71 22.17
N MET A 119 10.15 -8.71 20.98
CA MET A 119 10.87 -8.67 19.69
C MET A 119 11.23 -7.27 19.21
N TYR A 120 10.85 -6.21 19.93
CA TYR A 120 11.01 -4.83 19.44
C TYR A 120 12.41 -4.29 19.67
N SER A 121 12.93 -3.57 18.68
CA SER A 121 14.25 -2.96 18.64
C SER A 121 14.21 -1.62 17.89
N ASP A 122 15.38 -1.05 17.62
CA ASP A 122 15.45 0.18 16.83
C ASP A 122 14.98 -0.03 15.39
N CYS A 123 15.13 -1.22 14.81
CA CYS A 123 14.65 -1.54 13.47
C CYS A 123 13.33 -2.32 13.43
N ILE A 124 12.76 -2.72 14.59
CA ILE A 124 11.48 -3.45 14.67
C ILE A 124 10.49 -2.67 15.54
N LYS A 125 9.41 -2.21 14.94
CA LYS A 125 8.40 -1.36 15.59
C LYS A 125 7.04 -2.04 15.61
N TYR A 126 6.30 -1.84 16.71
CA TYR A 126 4.87 -2.16 16.75
C TYR A 126 4.04 -1.05 16.13
N VAL A 127 3.07 -1.40 15.30
CA VAL A 127 2.09 -0.42 14.78
C VAL A 127 0.89 -0.36 15.71
N GLU A 128 0.80 0.73 16.47
CA GLU A 128 -0.30 0.96 17.40
C GLU A 128 -1.66 0.91 16.70
N THR A 129 -2.65 0.31 17.38
CA THR A 129 -4.03 0.24 16.91
C THR A 129 -5.01 0.75 17.95
N ASN A 130 -5.93 1.60 17.51
CA ASN A 130 -6.94 2.23 18.34
C ASN A 130 -8.29 1.52 18.19
N LEU A 131 -9.06 1.46 19.28
CA LEU A 131 -10.43 0.96 19.25
C LEU A 131 -11.36 2.00 18.62
N VAL A 132 -12.16 1.56 17.66
CA VAL A 132 -13.18 2.36 16.98
C VAL A 132 -14.55 1.86 17.44
N LEU A 133 -15.30 2.68 18.15
CA LEU A 133 -16.64 2.37 18.64
C LEU A 133 -17.72 2.91 17.68
N ARG A 134 -17.46 4.06 17.08
CA ARG A 134 -18.36 4.76 16.14
C ARG A 134 -17.60 5.23 14.92
N MET A 135 -18.35 5.55 13.86
CA MET A 135 -17.75 6.03 12.60
C MET A 135 -17.03 7.37 12.78
N ASP A 136 -17.46 8.18 13.72
CA ASP A 136 -16.82 9.46 14.03
C ASP A 136 -15.43 9.25 14.66
N ASP A 137 -15.26 8.22 15.50
CA ASP A 137 -13.93 7.87 16.02
C ASP A 137 -12.97 7.49 14.86
N ALA A 138 -13.46 6.74 13.87
CA ALA A 138 -12.67 6.39 12.68
C ALA A 138 -12.25 7.64 11.89
N ARG A 139 -13.13 8.62 11.75
CA ARG A 139 -12.81 9.91 11.09
C ARG A 139 -11.76 10.71 11.86
N VAL A 140 -11.88 10.76 13.20
CA VAL A 140 -10.92 11.44 14.06
C VAL A 140 -9.53 10.80 13.95
N TYR A 141 -9.45 9.46 14.04
CA TYR A 141 -8.19 8.74 13.88
C TYR A 141 -7.61 8.91 12.48
N HIS A 142 -8.46 8.88 11.46
CA HIS A 142 -8.05 9.11 10.07
C HIS A 142 -7.44 10.50 9.89
N ALA A 143 -8.12 11.55 10.36
CA ALA A 143 -7.61 12.91 10.33
C ALA A 143 -6.28 13.06 11.07
N ARG A 144 -6.14 12.40 12.25
CA ARG A 144 -4.89 12.36 13.00
C ARG A 144 -3.77 11.65 12.23
N ASN A 145 -4.06 10.52 11.58
CA ASN A 145 -3.09 9.80 10.79
C ASN A 145 -2.59 10.64 9.61
N LEU A 146 -3.49 11.32 8.89
CA LEU A 146 -3.12 12.26 7.82
C LEU A 146 -2.28 13.42 8.34
N ALA A 147 -2.66 14.04 9.47
CA ALA A 147 -1.91 15.14 10.07
C ALA A 147 -0.50 14.71 10.50
N ASN A 148 -0.32 13.44 10.85
CA ASN A 148 0.98 12.85 11.17
C ASN A 148 1.76 12.40 9.94
N GLY A 149 1.29 12.64 8.71
CA GLY A 149 1.98 12.29 7.47
C GLY A 149 1.83 10.83 7.02
N TYR A 150 0.87 10.09 7.55
CA TYR A 150 0.56 8.75 7.04
C TYR A 150 -0.38 8.81 5.83
N GLU A 151 -0.36 7.76 5.01
CA GLU A 151 -1.18 7.65 3.79
C GLU A 151 -2.71 7.61 4.08
N GLY A 152 -3.10 7.44 5.32
CA GLY A 152 -4.48 7.30 5.78
C GLY A 152 -4.61 6.29 6.90
N SER A 153 -5.70 5.54 6.90
CA SER A 153 -6.02 4.53 7.93
C SER A 153 -6.29 3.15 7.36
N ILE A 154 -6.05 2.13 8.18
CA ILE A 154 -6.52 0.77 7.97
C ILE A 154 -7.54 0.45 9.05
N LEU A 155 -8.79 0.23 8.66
CA LEU A 155 -9.84 -0.27 9.54
C LEU A 155 -9.90 -1.78 9.48
N ARG A 156 -9.90 -2.43 10.64
CA ARG A 156 -9.87 -3.88 10.75
C ARG A 156 -10.93 -4.41 11.70
N LEU A 157 -11.67 -5.43 11.25
CA LEU A 157 -12.61 -6.16 12.08
C LEU A 157 -11.89 -7.21 12.92
N ASP A 158 -12.46 -7.51 14.08
CA ASP A 158 -12.02 -8.61 14.95
C ASP A 158 -12.40 -9.96 14.35
N LYS A 159 -11.63 -10.43 13.39
CA LYS A 159 -11.82 -11.66 12.62
C LYS A 159 -10.49 -12.40 12.46
N PRO A 160 -10.54 -13.71 12.18
CA PRO A 160 -9.35 -14.47 11.83
C PRO A 160 -8.55 -13.87 10.68
N TYR A 161 -7.25 -14.17 10.67
CA TYR A 161 -6.37 -13.76 9.58
C TYR A 161 -6.78 -14.41 8.25
N GLN A 162 -6.79 -13.63 7.17
CA GLN A 162 -7.20 -14.11 5.85
C GLN A 162 -6.15 -13.76 4.80
N CYS A 163 -5.57 -14.79 4.17
CA CYS A 163 -4.59 -14.64 3.07
C CYS A 163 -5.22 -14.21 1.74
N LYS A 164 -6.34 -13.51 1.76
CA LYS A 164 -7.06 -13.01 0.57
C LYS A 164 -7.62 -11.62 0.80
N ARG A 165 -8.13 -10.99 -0.25
CA ARG A 165 -8.92 -9.75 -0.11
C ARG A 165 -10.17 -10.03 0.71
N SER A 166 -10.41 -9.22 1.74
CA SER A 166 -11.50 -9.39 2.68
C SER A 166 -12.10 -8.04 3.07
N TYR A 167 -13.40 -8.02 3.33
CA TYR A 167 -14.08 -6.88 3.95
C TYR A 167 -13.67 -6.67 5.42
N SER A 168 -12.98 -7.64 6.02
CA SER A 168 -12.45 -7.52 7.39
C SER A 168 -11.28 -6.53 7.51
N LEU A 169 -10.69 -6.10 6.37
CA LEU A 169 -9.65 -5.10 6.31
C LEU A 169 -10.02 -4.08 5.23
N GLN A 170 -10.23 -2.84 5.62
CA GLN A 170 -10.60 -1.76 4.73
C GLN A 170 -9.55 -0.63 4.80
N LYS A 171 -9.22 -0.10 3.62
CA LYS A 171 -8.33 1.06 3.48
C LYS A 171 -9.18 2.31 3.46
N PHE A 172 -8.89 3.22 4.36
CA PHE A 172 -9.49 4.53 4.39
C PHE A 172 -8.45 5.56 3.93
N LYS A 173 -8.65 6.12 2.74
CA LYS A 173 -7.78 7.08 2.08
C LYS A 173 -8.60 8.20 1.50
N ASP A 174 -8.04 9.39 1.51
CA ASP A 174 -8.60 10.52 0.79
C ASP A 174 -8.07 10.53 -0.64
N PHE A 175 -8.93 10.98 -1.55
CA PHE A 175 -8.60 11.20 -2.94
C PHE A 175 -8.96 12.63 -3.29
N HIS A 176 -8.10 13.25 -4.09
CA HIS A 176 -8.32 14.58 -4.62
C HIS A 176 -8.88 14.48 -6.04
N ASP A 177 -9.75 15.40 -6.39
CA ASP A 177 -10.23 15.58 -7.76
C ASP A 177 -9.48 16.74 -8.41
N THR A 178 -9.09 16.59 -9.67
CA THR A 178 -8.58 17.67 -10.50
C THR A 178 -8.89 17.41 -11.97
N GLU A 179 -8.49 18.30 -12.85
CA GLU A 179 -8.79 18.23 -14.26
C GLU A 179 -7.53 18.24 -15.12
N ALA A 180 -7.63 17.58 -16.27
CA ALA A 180 -6.59 17.61 -17.29
C ALA A 180 -7.20 17.37 -18.68
N THR A 181 -6.47 17.71 -19.72
CA THR A 181 -6.90 17.51 -21.10
C THR A 181 -6.51 16.10 -21.56
N ILE A 182 -7.42 15.39 -22.21
CA ILE A 182 -7.14 14.10 -22.86
C ILE A 182 -6.37 14.39 -24.14
N VAL A 183 -5.12 13.92 -24.20
CA VAL A 183 -4.23 14.14 -25.35
C VAL A 183 -3.96 12.86 -26.15
N GLY A 184 -4.48 11.73 -25.68
CA GLY A 184 -4.32 10.43 -26.35
C GLY A 184 -4.92 9.29 -25.53
N TYR A 185 -4.61 8.07 -25.93
CA TYR A 185 -5.08 6.87 -25.25
C TYR A 185 -4.12 5.69 -25.48
N GLU A 186 -4.28 4.65 -24.67
CA GLU A 186 -3.73 3.33 -24.91
C GLU A 186 -4.85 2.29 -24.80
N GLU A 187 -4.83 1.33 -25.70
CA GLU A 187 -5.73 0.19 -25.68
C GLU A 187 -5.37 -0.79 -24.55
N GLY A 188 -6.36 -1.52 -24.05
CA GLY A 188 -6.18 -2.59 -23.09
C GLY A 188 -5.35 -3.74 -23.66
N LYS A 189 -4.66 -4.49 -22.80
CA LYS A 189 -3.82 -5.63 -23.20
C LYS A 189 -4.39 -6.95 -22.68
N GLY A 190 -4.16 -8.03 -23.42
CA GLY A 190 -4.59 -9.39 -23.07
C GLY A 190 -6.12 -9.48 -22.96
N LYS A 191 -6.65 -9.85 -21.80
CA LYS A 191 -8.11 -9.97 -21.59
C LYS A 191 -8.90 -8.67 -21.80
N ARG A 192 -8.23 -7.52 -21.92
CA ARG A 192 -8.83 -6.19 -22.12
C ARG A 192 -8.59 -5.65 -23.54
N GLU A 193 -8.08 -6.44 -24.45
CA GLU A 193 -7.94 -6.10 -25.87
C GLU A 193 -9.32 -5.71 -26.45
N GLY A 194 -9.38 -4.73 -27.33
CA GLY A 194 -10.63 -4.16 -27.84
C GLY A 194 -11.36 -3.24 -26.85
N THR A 195 -10.70 -2.82 -25.77
CA THR A 195 -11.27 -1.85 -24.81
C THR A 195 -10.28 -0.73 -24.50
N LEU A 196 -10.76 0.40 -24.00
CA LEU A 196 -9.88 1.45 -23.48
C LEU A 196 -9.06 0.92 -22.30
N GLY A 197 -7.75 0.98 -22.41
CA GLY A 197 -6.81 0.66 -21.33
C GLY A 197 -6.62 1.85 -20.39
N LYS A 198 -6.24 3.00 -20.94
CA LYS A 198 -6.12 4.28 -20.23
C LYS A 198 -6.17 5.46 -21.18
N PHE A 199 -6.60 6.61 -20.69
CA PHE A 199 -6.35 7.87 -21.35
C PHE A 199 -4.92 8.35 -21.09
N LEU A 200 -4.32 9.02 -22.06
CA LEU A 200 -3.14 9.84 -21.87
C LEU A 200 -3.62 11.27 -21.66
N MET A 201 -3.30 11.84 -20.51
CA MET A 201 -3.77 13.17 -20.11
C MET A 201 -2.59 14.12 -19.91
N GLN A 202 -2.88 15.40 -20.07
CA GLN A 202 -1.92 16.49 -19.82
C GLN A 202 -2.58 17.52 -18.92
N ASP A 203 -1.94 17.84 -17.79
CA ASP A 203 -2.38 18.90 -16.88
C ASP A 203 -1.98 20.28 -17.39
N ASP A 204 -2.38 21.33 -16.65
CA ASP A 204 -2.14 22.72 -17.02
C ASP A 204 -0.65 23.11 -16.88
N ASP A 205 0.14 22.34 -16.12
CA ASP A 205 1.59 22.49 -15.99
C ASP A 205 2.35 21.78 -17.12
N GLY A 206 1.64 21.10 -18.03
CA GLY A 206 2.22 20.36 -19.15
C GLY A 206 2.66 18.93 -18.83
N ASN A 207 2.44 18.43 -17.62
CA ASN A 207 2.82 17.07 -17.23
C ASN A 207 1.89 16.06 -17.90
N LYS A 208 2.49 15.07 -18.56
CA LYS A 208 1.76 13.98 -19.21
C LYS A 208 1.72 12.72 -18.33
N PHE A 209 0.56 12.12 -18.21
CA PHE A 209 0.37 10.91 -17.41
C PHE A 209 -0.70 10.01 -17.98
N GLY A 210 -0.65 8.71 -17.61
CA GLY A 210 -1.67 7.74 -17.97
C GLY A 210 -2.76 7.68 -16.91
N CYS A 211 -4.02 7.81 -17.33
CA CYS A 211 -5.18 7.83 -16.44
C CYS A 211 -6.16 6.70 -16.83
N PRO A 212 -6.12 5.54 -16.16
CA PRO A 212 -7.06 4.46 -16.41
C PRO A 212 -8.48 4.83 -15.97
N PRO A 213 -9.52 4.22 -16.55
CA PRO A 213 -10.90 4.41 -16.15
C PRO A 213 -11.13 4.01 -14.69
N GLY A 214 -11.90 4.84 -13.97
CA GLY A 214 -12.28 4.59 -12.58
C GLY A 214 -13.32 3.49 -12.38
N LYS A 215 -13.80 3.36 -11.16
CA LYS A 215 -14.91 2.43 -10.84
C LYS A 215 -16.17 2.84 -11.61
N GLY A 216 -16.93 1.84 -12.08
CA GLY A 216 -18.18 2.06 -12.81
C GLY A 216 -18.06 1.82 -14.32
N TYR A 217 -16.88 1.79 -14.88
CA TYR A 217 -16.66 1.46 -16.28
C TYR A 217 -16.51 -0.07 -16.46
N ASN A 218 -17.54 -0.70 -17.03
CA ASN A 218 -17.48 -2.12 -17.42
C ASN A 218 -16.88 -2.27 -18.84
N TYR A 219 -16.61 -3.51 -19.27
CA TYR A 219 -16.00 -3.79 -20.58
C TYR A 219 -16.78 -3.16 -21.72
N LYS A 220 -18.13 -3.27 -21.73
CA LYS A 220 -18.98 -2.70 -22.77
C LYS A 220 -18.85 -1.17 -22.88
N ALA A 221 -18.78 -0.49 -21.71
CA ALA A 221 -18.57 0.96 -21.70
C ALA A 221 -17.18 1.33 -22.21
N LEU A 222 -16.13 0.54 -21.86
CA LEU A 222 -14.78 0.78 -22.31
C LEU A 222 -14.58 0.53 -23.80
N THR A 223 -15.27 -0.47 -24.39
CA THR A 223 -15.31 -0.68 -25.85
C THR A 223 -15.97 0.51 -26.53
N LYS A 224 -17.14 0.94 -26.03
CA LYS A 224 -17.86 2.10 -26.59
C LYS A 224 -17.02 3.39 -26.58
N ILE A 225 -16.24 3.61 -25.50
CA ILE A 225 -15.33 4.75 -25.42
C ILE A 225 -14.22 4.61 -26.48
N LEU A 226 -13.65 3.43 -26.65
CA LEU A 226 -12.60 3.20 -27.64
C LEU A 226 -13.11 3.38 -29.07
N ASP A 227 -14.30 2.87 -29.39
CA ASP A 227 -14.95 3.03 -30.69
C ASP A 227 -15.20 4.50 -31.07
N ASN A 228 -15.42 5.35 -30.06
CA ASN A 228 -15.70 6.78 -30.23
C ASN A 228 -14.57 7.64 -29.63
N ILE A 229 -13.36 7.16 -29.64
CA ILE A 229 -12.22 7.81 -28.95
C ILE A 229 -11.95 9.23 -29.44
N GLY A 230 -12.27 9.52 -30.69
CA GLY A 230 -12.16 10.85 -31.28
C GLY A 230 -12.98 11.92 -30.54
N ASP A 231 -14.12 11.53 -29.95
CA ASP A 231 -14.98 12.43 -29.20
C ASP A 231 -14.38 12.82 -27.85
N TYR A 232 -13.38 12.08 -27.38
CA TYR A 232 -12.72 12.29 -26.10
C TYR A 232 -11.41 13.07 -26.20
N ILE A 233 -10.68 12.93 -27.32
CA ILE A 233 -9.42 13.62 -27.53
C ILE A 233 -9.65 15.13 -27.59
N GLY A 234 -8.85 15.88 -26.82
CA GLY A 234 -8.98 17.33 -26.67
C GLY A 234 -9.96 17.78 -25.60
N GLN A 235 -10.80 16.88 -25.07
CA GLN A 235 -11.75 17.22 -24.00
C GLN A 235 -11.03 17.38 -22.64
N ARG A 236 -11.55 18.30 -21.83
CA ARG A 236 -11.22 18.39 -20.39
C ARG A 236 -11.92 17.26 -19.65
N ALA A 237 -11.23 16.59 -18.75
CA ALA A 237 -11.78 15.52 -17.96
C ALA A 237 -11.39 15.66 -16.50
N THR A 238 -12.34 15.36 -15.61
CA THR A 238 -12.08 15.22 -14.18
C THR A 238 -11.51 13.83 -13.90
N PHE A 239 -10.49 13.79 -13.09
CA PHE A 239 -9.91 12.54 -12.57
C PHE A 239 -9.62 12.65 -11.08
N THR A 240 -9.62 11.52 -10.40
CA THR A 240 -9.20 11.41 -9.00
C THR A 240 -7.75 10.99 -8.94
N TYR A 241 -7.01 11.45 -7.95
CA TYR A 241 -5.66 10.98 -7.65
C TYR A 241 -5.45 10.94 -6.15
N PHE A 242 -4.44 10.20 -5.72
CA PHE A 242 -4.11 10.07 -4.30
C PHE A 242 -3.22 11.23 -3.84
N GLU A 243 -2.08 11.40 -4.47
CA GLU A 243 -1.11 12.47 -4.18
C GLU A 243 -0.24 12.75 -5.41
N ARG A 244 0.59 13.79 -5.37
CA ARG A 244 1.64 14.02 -6.37
C ARG A 244 2.96 13.42 -5.88
N THR A 245 3.75 12.86 -6.82
CA THR A 245 5.13 12.46 -6.55
C THR A 245 6.03 13.69 -6.46
N GLN A 246 7.25 13.52 -5.93
CA GLN A 246 8.28 14.59 -5.95
C GLN A 246 8.61 15.11 -7.35
N TYR A 247 8.32 14.33 -8.41
CA TYR A 247 8.48 14.73 -9.82
C TYR A 247 7.23 15.38 -10.41
N GLY A 248 6.22 15.72 -9.60
CA GLY A 248 4.97 16.34 -10.03
C GLY A 248 3.97 15.41 -10.71
N SER A 249 4.27 14.12 -10.87
CA SER A 249 3.35 13.13 -11.44
C SER A 249 2.25 12.75 -10.46
N TYR A 250 1.12 12.22 -10.96
CA TYR A 250 0.00 11.80 -10.14
C TYR A 250 0.11 10.32 -9.72
N ARG A 251 -0.06 10.03 -8.43
CA ARG A 251 -0.16 8.65 -7.91
C ARG A 251 -1.60 8.17 -8.00
N HIS A 252 -1.80 6.99 -8.60
CA HIS A 252 -3.09 6.34 -8.78
C HIS A 252 -4.17 7.22 -9.45
N PRO A 253 -3.86 7.92 -10.56
CA PRO A 253 -4.87 8.71 -11.26
C PRO A 253 -5.93 7.79 -11.83
N MET A 254 -7.21 8.20 -11.72
CA MET A 254 -8.35 7.43 -12.23
C MET A 254 -9.35 8.39 -12.89
N PHE A 255 -9.61 8.16 -14.17
CA PHE A 255 -10.60 8.94 -14.91
C PHE A 255 -11.98 8.80 -14.29
N LYS A 256 -12.67 9.93 -14.11
CA LYS A 256 -14.01 10.02 -13.52
C LYS A 256 -15.06 10.35 -14.56
N THR A 257 -14.91 11.45 -15.28
CA THR A 257 -15.87 11.91 -16.29
C THR A 257 -15.27 12.97 -17.18
N ILE A 258 -15.87 13.18 -18.35
CA ILE A 258 -15.63 14.37 -19.16
C ILE A 258 -16.25 15.58 -18.46
N ARG A 259 -15.54 16.70 -18.50
CA ARG A 259 -16.05 17.97 -17.97
C ARG A 259 -16.94 18.63 -19.02
N ASN A 260 -18.23 18.69 -18.76
CA ASN A 260 -19.14 19.50 -19.54
C ASN A 260 -19.25 20.87 -18.86
N TYR A 261 -18.78 21.90 -19.53
CA TYR A 261 -19.08 23.27 -19.14
C TYR A 261 -20.43 23.62 -19.76
N GLU A 262 -21.46 23.78 -18.94
CA GLU A 262 -22.65 24.53 -19.30
C GLU A 262 -22.39 26.01 -19.07
#